data_bd611965102c40ba88e6b679c58b9922
#
_entry.id   bd611965102c40ba88e6b679c58b9922
#
_cell.length_a   1.000
_cell.length_b   1.000
_cell.length_c   1.000
_cell.angle_alpha   90.00
_cell.angle_beta   90.00
_cell.angle_gamma   90.00
#
_symmetry.space_group_name_H-M   'P 1'
#
loop_
_entity.id
_entity.type
_entity.pdbx_description
1 polymer ?
#
loop_
_entity_poly.entity_id
_entity_poly.type
_entity_poly.pdbx_seq_one_letter_code
_entity_poly.pdbx_strand_id
1 'polypeptide(L)'
;MAREEKRPMIVRIRKFERKDIPKKVEWINNPQNNKSLHYDIPLEVEKTQKWFDSNIGRTDRYDAVIEADGVPCGTIGLLEIDKKNSKAEYYIAMGETSLKGKGISTQASKILLDYAFGELKLNRIYLYTETENIPAQRLFEKLGFIKEG
;
A
#
# COMPACT_ATOMS: atom_id res chain seq x y z
N MET A 1 -38.20 -7.66 -13.07
CA MET A 1 -37.01 -7.66 -12.17
C MET A 1 -36.19 -6.42 -12.40
N ALA A 2 -35.89 -5.69 -11.34
CA ALA A 2 -35.03 -4.53 -11.43
C ALA A 2 -33.57 -4.98 -11.48
N ARG A 3 -32.79 -4.40 -12.36
CA ARG A 3 -31.36 -4.62 -12.42
C ARG A 3 -30.68 -3.60 -11.49
N GLU A 4 -29.99 -4.09 -10.47
CA GLU A 4 -29.20 -3.22 -9.62
C GLU A 4 -27.89 -2.87 -10.31
N GLU A 5 -27.65 -1.58 -10.49
CA GLU A 5 -26.35 -1.10 -10.95
C GLU A 5 -25.41 -1.03 -9.76
N LYS A 6 -24.31 -1.78 -9.84
CA LYS A 6 -23.29 -1.71 -8.80
C LYS A 6 -22.50 -0.42 -8.97
N ARG A 7 -22.61 0.46 -7.99
CA ARG A 7 -21.80 1.68 -7.92
C ARG A 7 -20.32 1.32 -7.71
N PRO A 8 -19.40 1.92 -8.47
CA PRO A 8 -17.97 1.75 -8.19
C PRO A 8 -17.62 2.20 -6.78
N MET A 9 -16.71 1.50 -6.13
CA MET A 9 -16.22 1.89 -4.81
C MET A 9 -15.38 3.17 -4.91
N ILE A 10 -15.57 4.08 -3.97
CA ILE A 10 -14.76 5.27 -3.86
C ILE A 10 -13.50 4.91 -3.08
N VAL A 11 -12.36 4.97 -3.75
CA VAL A 11 -11.06 4.63 -3.17
C VAL A 11 -10.32 5.91 -2.82
N ARG A 12 -9.79 5.96 -1.61
CA ARG A 12 -8.97 7.07 -1.11
C ARG A 12 -7.75 6.51 -0.38
N ILE A 13 -6.73 7.32 -0.27
CA ILE A 13 -5.61 7.05 0.63
C ILE A 13 -5.49 8.22 1.60
N ARG A 14 -5.12 7.92 2.84
CA ARG A 14 -4.88 8.93 3.86
C ARG A 14 -3.67 8.53 4.68
N LYS A 15 -3.02 9.50 5.31
CA LYS A 15 -1.85 9.24 6.14
C LYS A 15 -2.17 8.22 7.24
N PHE A 16 -1.26 7.26 7.45
CA PHE A 16 -1.36 6.27 8.51
C PHE A 16 -1.30 6.96 9.88
N GLU A 17 -2.23 6.60 10.77
CA GLU A 17 -2.36 7.15 12.11
C GLU A 17 -2.23 6.05 13.16
N ARG A 18 -2.00 6.45 14.41
CA ARG A 18 -1.88 5.50 15.53
C ARG A 18 -3.10 4.56 15.64
N LYS A 19 -4.28 5.07 15.37
CA LYS A 19 -5.52 4.27 15.40
C LYS A 19 -5.54 3.10 14.41
N ASP A 20 -4.65 3.13 13.42
CA ASP A 20 -4.58 2.10 12.38
C ASP A 20 -3.67 0.92 12.77
N ILE A 21 -2.95 1.03 13.87
CA ILE A 21 -2.01 -0.01 14.30
C ILE A 21 -2.69 -1.36 14.52
N PRO A 22 -3.82 -1.46 15.25
CA PRO A 22 -4.47 -2.76 15.45
C PRO A 22 -4.86 -3.45 14.14
N LYS A 23 -5.38 -2.69 13.19
CA LYS A 23 -5.74 -3.23 11.87
C LYS A 23 -4.53 -3.71 11.09
N LYS A 24 -3.45 -2.94 11.10
CA LYS A 24 -2.21 -3.34 10.43
C LYS A 24 -1.69 -4.66 11.00
N VAL A 25 -1.68 -4.81 12.32
CA VAL A 25 -1.26 -6.04 12.98
C VAL A 25 -2.14 -7.21 12.57
N GLU A 26 -3.46 -7.03 12.59
CA GLU A 26 -4.42 -8.04 12.17
C GLU A 26 -4.19 -8.48 10.71
N TRP A 27 -4.04 -7.53 9.81
CA TRP A 27 -3.83 -7.82 8.38
C TRP A 27 -2.54 -8.58 8.13
N ILE A 28 -1.44 -8.16 8.73
CA ILE A 28 -0.13 -8.77 8.50
C ILE A 28 -0.07 -10.17 9.12
N ASN A 29 -0.73 -10.39 10.26
CA ASN A 29 -0.76 -11.70 10.90
C ASN A 29 -1.72 -12.69 10.24
N ASN A 30 -2.57 -12.23 9.32
CA ASN A 30 -3.47 -13.11 8.60
C ASN A 30 -2.67 -13.94 7.57
N PRO A 31 -2.70 -15.29 7.67
CA PRO A 31 -1.96 -16.14 6.74
C PRO A 31 -2.33 -15.94 5.27
N GLN A 32 -3.54 -15.47 4.99
CA GLN A 32 -3.96 -15.17 3.61
C GLN A 32 -3.23 -13.96 3.03
N ASN A 33 -2.68 -13.10 3.89
CA ASN A 33 -2.01 -11.87 3.48
C ASN A 33 -0.49 -11.94 3.53
N ASN A 34 0.08 -12.79 4.38
CA ASN A 34 1.50 -12.68 4.73
C ASN A 34 2.45 -13.58 3.94
N LYS A 35 1.96 -14.35 2.99
CA LYS A 35 2.79 -15.28 2.20
C LYS A 35 3.90 -14.59 1.41
N SER A 36 3.63 -13.39 0.92
CA SER A 36 4.57 -12.62 0.10
C SER A 36 5.07 -11.36 0.81
N LEU A 37 4.81 -11.23 2.09
CA LEU A 37 5.25 -10.08 2.89
C LEU A 37 6.48 -10.45 3.70
N HIS A 38 7.44 -9.53 3.76
CA HIS A 38 8.69 -9.71 4.49
C HIS A 38 8.61 -9.07 5.88
N TYR A 39 7.76 -9.64 6.73
CA TYR A 39 7.62 -9.23 8.12
C TYR A 39 8.00 -10.36 9.06
N ASP A 40 8.53 -10.00 10.22
CA ASP A 40 8.70 -10.93 11.32
C ASP A 40 7.33 -11.24 11.91
N ILE A 41 6.88 -12.47 11.76
CA ILE A 41 5.54 -12.89 12.17
C ILE A 41 5.64 -13.72 13.47
N PRO A 42 4.71 -13.52 14.41
CA PRO A 42 3.60 -12.58 14.40
C PRO A 42 4.04 -11.13 14.67
N LEU A 43 3.40 -10.19 13.99
CA LEU A 43 3.60 -8.78 14.27
C LEU A 43 2.92 -8.45 15.61
N GLU A 44 3.60 -7.69 16.45
CA GLU A 44 3.10 -7.33 17.79
C GLU A 44 2.66 -5.86 17.83
N VAL A 45 1.55 -5.60 18.53
CA VAL A 45 1.02 -4.24 18.67
C VAL A 45 2.06 -3.31 19.30
N GLU A 46 2.71 -3.72 20.37
CA GLU A 46 3.69 -2.89 21.07
C GLU A 46 4.88 -2.51 20.20
N LYS A 47 5.42 -3.47 19.45
CA LYS A 47 6.52 -3.22 18.51
C LYS A 47 6.09 -2.31 17.37
N THR A 48 4.86 -2.46 16.92
CA THR A 48 4.30 -1.61 15.87
C THR A 48 4.10 -0.18 16.36
N GLN A 49 3.71 0.00 17.60
CA GLN A 49 3.64 1.32 18.23
C GLN A 49 5.00 1.99 18.30
N LYS A 50 6.04 1.24 18.68
CA LYS A 50 7.43 1.76 18.68
C LYS A 50 7.89 2.14 17.27
N TRP A 51 7.57 1.31 16.29
CA TRP A 51 7.83 1.62 14.88
C TRP A 51 7.15 2.92 14.47
N PHE A 52 5.88 3.07 14.82
CA PHE A 52 5.12 4.28 14.50
C PHE A 52 5.76 5.51 15.14
N ASP A 53 6.08 5.43 16.43
CA ASP A 53 6.67 6.55 17.18
C ASP A 53 8.04 6.96 16.62
N SER A 54 8.85 5.99 16.21
CA SER A 54 10.17 6.26 15.63
C SER A 54 10.09 6.87 14.22
N ASN A 55 8.93 6.77 13.56
CA ASN A 55 8.74 7.30 12.21
C ASN A 55 8.01 8.64 12.16
N ILE A 56 7.51 9.12 13.31
CA ILE A 56 6.87 10.44 13.37
C ILE A 56 7.85 11.52 12.95
N GLY A 57 7.45 12.36 12.01
CA GLY A 57 8.26 13.46 11.52
C GLY A 57 9.31 13.10 10.48
N ARG A 58 9.47 11.83 10.13
CA ARG A 58 10.39 11.45 9.05
C ARG A 58 9.84 11.91 7.71
N THR A 59 10.75 12.42 6.87
CA THR A 59 10.42 12.89 5.52
C THR A 59 10.88 11.92 4.43
N ASP A 60 11.61 10.87 4.81
CA ASP A 60 12.13 9.87 3.88
C ASP A 60 11.18 8.68 3.67
N ARG A 61 9.98 8.75 4.24
CA ARG A 61 8.94 7.76 4.02
C ARG A 61 7.54 8.39 4.10
N TYR A 62 6.60 7.76 3.44
CA TYR A 62 5.19 8.13 3.49
C TYR A 62 4.38 6.84 3.61
N ASP A 63 3.63 6.71 4.70
CA ASP A 63 2.78 5.55 4.96
C ASP A 63 1.32 5.99 4.95
N ALA A 64 0.49 5.30 4.17
CA ALA A 64 -0.92 5.63 4.02
C ALA A 64 -1.80 4.40 4.21
N VAL A 65 -3.05 4.66 4.56
CA VAL A 65 -4.11 3.66 4.63
C VAL A 65 -4.98 3.80 3.40
N ILE A 66 -5.31 2.67 2.79
CA ILE A 66 -6.26 2.61 1.68
C ILE A 66 -7.65 2.46 2.28
N GLU A 67 -8.57 3.34 1.86
CA GLU A 67 -9.98 3.24 2.23
C GLU A 67 -10.83 3.02 0.99
N ALA A 68 -11.75 2.07 1.08
CA ALA A 68 -12.76 1.82 0.06
C ALA A 68 -14.14 2.08 0.68
N ASP A 69 -14.86 3.07 0.15
CA ASP A 69 -16.11 3.58 0.71
C ASP A 69 -15.99 3.89 2.22
N GLY A 70 -14.87 4.49 2.62
CA GLY A 70 -14.60 4.85 4.01
C GLY A 70 -14.11 3.72 4.92
N VAL A 71 -13.97 2.51 4.40
CA VAL A 71 -13.52 1.34 5.18
C VAL A 71 -12.02 1.08 4.93
N PRO A 72 -11.19 1.09 5.99
CA PRO A 72 -9.79 0.75 5.82
C PRO A 72 -9.62 -0.69 5.32
N CYS A 73 -8.79 -0.88 4.30
CA CYS A 73 -8.63 -2.20 3.69
C CYS A 73 -7.19 -2.59 3.36
N GLY A 74 -6.24 -1.71 3.58
CA GLY A 74 -4.83 -2.02 3.34
C GLY A 74 -3.93 -0.83 3.60
N THR A 75 -2.64 -1.01 3.36
CA THR A 75 -1.64 0.03 3.46
C THR A 75 -0.90 0.19 2.15
N ILE A 76 -0.40 1.39 1.90
CA ILE A 76 0.33 1.74 0.69
C ILE A 76 1.30 2.87 1.04
N GLY A 77 2.41 2.96 0.34
CA GLY A 77 3.31 4.06 0.66
C GLY A 77 4.58 4.08 -0.15
N LEU A 78 5.45 4.97 0.28
CA LEU A 78 6.76 5.20 -0.29
C LEU A 78 7.82 5.07 0.81
N LEU A 79 8.89 4.36 0.50
CA LEU A 79 10.04 4.16 1.38
C LEU A 79 11.28 4.76 0.72
N GLU A 80 12.25 5.09 1.55
CA GLU A 80 13.54 5.59 1.07
C GLU A 80 13.37 6.74 0.06
N ILE A 81 12.51 7.70 0.40
CA ILE A 81 12.33 8.89 -0.43
C ILE A 81 13.64 9.66 -0.46
N ASP A 82 14.24 9.69 -1.64
CA ASP A 82 15.52 10.36 -1.89
C ASP A 82 15.24 11.59 -2.76
N LYS A 83 15.13 12.74 -2.12
CA LYS A 83 14.85 14.00 -2.83
C LYS A 83 16.00 14.44 -3.72
N LYS A 84 17.23 14.11 -3.34
CA LYS A 84 18.43 14.45 -4.12
C LYS A 84 18.43 13.74 -5.48
N ASN A 85 18.10 12.45 -5.49
CA ASN A 85 18.06 11.64 -6.70
C ASN A 85 16.67 11.45 -7.25
N SER A 86 15.67 12.08 -6.63
CA SER A 86 14.27 12.09 -7.07
C SER A 86 13.68 10.70 -7.27
N LYS A 87 13.90 9.82 -6.29
CA LYS A 87 13.40 8.43 -6.36
C LYS A 87 12.84 7.96 -5.02
N ALA A 88 12.01 6.93 -5.07
CA ALA A 88 11.49 6.25 -3.88
C ALA A 88 11.04 4.83 -4.22
N GLU A 89 10.98 3.99 -3.20
CA GLU A 89 10.45 2.64 -3.30
C GLU A 89 8.95 2.64 -2.98
N TYR A 90 8.17 2.00 -3.82
CA TYR A 90 6.73 1.84 -3.65
C TYR A 90 6.43 0.52 -2.94
N TYR A 91 5.44 0.52 -2.05
CA TYR A 91 4.91 -0.71 -1.47
C TYR A 91 3.38 -0.66 -1.38
N ILE A 92 2.76 -1.83 -1.37
CA ILE A 92 1.33 -1.99 -1.12
C ILE A 92 1.09 -3.32 -0.39
N ALA A 93 0.17 -3.31 0.56
CA ALA A 93 -0.26 -4.51 1.26
C ALA A 93 -1.77 -4.44 1.51
N MET A 94 -2.54 -5.19 0.71
CA MET A 94 -3.98 -5.31 0.92
C MET A 94 -4.26 -6.20 2.12
N GLY A 95 -5.18 -5.77 2.98
CA GLY A 95 -5.48 -6.46 4.23
C GLY A 95 -6.84 -7.13 4.28
N GLU A 96 -7.86 -6.58 3.62
CA GLU A 96 -9.20 -7.13 3.63
C GLU A 96 -9.40 -8.06 2.43
N THR A 97 -9.40 -9.37 2.69
CA THR A 97 -9.48 -10.39 1.65
C THR A 97 -10.78 -10.35 0.86
N SER A 98 -11.88 -9.95 1.50
CA SER A 98 -13.19 -9.83 0.86
C SER A 98 -13.24 -8.74 -0.22
N LEU A 99 -12.30 -7.79 -0.18
CA LEU A 99 -12.24 -6.67 -1.12
C LEU A 99 -11.22 -6.87 -2.24
N LYS A 100 -10.51 -8.00 -2.25
CA LYS A 100 -9.57 -8.32 -3.33
C LYS A 100 -10.30 -8.54 -4.65
N GLY A 101 -9.67 -8.16 -5.76
CA GLY A 101 -10.23 -8.34 -7.09
C GLY A 101 -11.23 -7.28 -7.51
N LYS A 102 -11.39 -6.21 -6.73
CA LYS A 102 -12.33 -5.11 -7.04
C LYS A 102 -11.67 -3.87 -7.62
N GLY A 103 -10.41 -3.97 -8.03
CA GLY A 103 -9.67 -2.85 -8.61
C GLY A 103 -9.21 -1.79 -7.61
N ILE A 104 -9.33 -2.05 -6.31
CA ILE A 104 -8.96 -1.11 -5.25
C ILE A 104 -7.46 -0.82 -5.28
N SER A 105 -6.65 -1.87 -5.41
CA SER A 105 -5.19 -1.75 -5.47
C SER A 105 -4.74 -0.87 -6.63
N THR A 106 -5.37 -1.02 -7.79
CA THR A 106 -5.06 -0.22 -8.97
C THR A 106 -5.41 1.25 -8.74
N GLN A 107 -6.58 1.53 -8.19
CA GLN A 107 -7.01 2.91 -7.92
C GLN A 107 -6.14 3.57 -6.86
N ALA A 108 -5.86 2.87 -5.76
CA ALA A 108 -5.01 3.40 -4.69
C ALA A 108 -3.59 3.68 -5.19
N SER A 109 -3.05 2.77 -6.00
CA SER A 109 -1.71 2.93 -6.58
C SER A 109 -1.63 4.14 -7.51
N LYS A 110 -2.65 4.37 -8.32
CA LYS A 110 -2.69 5.56 -9.18
C LYS A 110 -2.69 6.85 -8.36
N ILE A 111 -3.46 6.89 -7.28
CA ILE A 111 -3.50 8.05 -6.38
C ILE A 111 -2.11 8.31 -5.79
N LEU A 112 -1.46 7.26 -5.29
CA LEU A 112 -0.12 7.40 -4.71
C LEU A 112 0.92 7.82 -5.74
N LEU A 113 0.90 7.25 -6.93
CA LEU A 113 1.84 7.59 -8.00
C LEU A 113 1.64 9.03 -8.46
N ASP A 114 0.40 9.49 -8.58
CA ASP A 114 0.11 10.89 -8.90
C ASP A 114 0.68 11.84 -7.83
N TYR A 115 0.57 11.47 -6.57
CA TYR A 115 1.18 12.21 -5.46
C TYR A 115 2.71 12.22 -5.57
N ALA A 116 3.31 11.07 -5.83
CA ALA A 116 4.75 10.94 -5.90
C ALA A 116 5.35 11.76 -7.05
N PHE A 117 4.77 11.68 -8.24
CA PHE A 117 5.27 12.40 -9.40
C PHE A 117 4.81 13.86 -9.42
N GLY A 118 3.59 14.14 -8.98
CA GLY A 118 2.99 15.48 -9.01
C GLY A 118 3.42 16.37 -7.85
N GLU A 119 3.20 15.92 -6.62
CA GLU A 119 3.48 16.71 -5.41
C GLU A 119 4.95 16.61 -4.98
N LEU A 120 5.49 15.40 -4.90
CA LEU A 120 6.86 15.18 -4.46
C LEU A 120 7.88 15.40 -5.58
N LYS A 121 7.41 15.53 -6.83
CA LYS A 121 8.29 15.76 -7.99
C LYS A 121 9.35 14.68 -8.15
N LEU A 122 9.02 13.44 -7.81
CA LEU A 122 9.92 12.32 -8.00
C LEU A 122 10.02 11.97 -9.49
N ASN A 123 11.15 11.44 -9.89
CA ASN A 123 11.43 11.07 -11.27
C ASN A 123 11.42 9.56 -11.47
N ARG A 124 11.66 8.80 -10.41
CA ARG A 124 11.71 7.34 -10.48
C ARG A 124 11.03 6.72 -9.26
N ILE A 125 10.12 5.78 -9.52
CA ILE A 125 9.50 4.93 -8.49
C ILE A 125 9.85 3.49 -8.84
N TYR A 126 10.39 2.76 -7.88
CA TYR A 126 10.76 1.35 -8.04
C TYR A 126 10.11 0.50 -6.96
N LEU A 127 10.04 -0.79 -7.20
CA LEU A 127 9.53 -1.76 -6.23
C LEU A 127 10.21 -3.11 -6.40
N TYR A 128 10.11 -3.92 -5.35
CA TYR A 128 10.56 -5.30 -5.37
C TYR A 128 9.35 -6.21 -5.19
N THR A 129 9.30 -7.28 -5.96
CA THR A 129 8.29 -8.33 -5.81
C THR A 129 8.90 -9.67 -6.10
N GLU A 130 8.36 -10.71 -5.48
CA GLU A 130 8.82 -12.07 -5.72
C GLU A 130 8.39 -12.56 -7.10
N THR A 131 9.24 -13.34 -7.76
CA THR A 131 8.97 -13.85 -9.11
C THR A 131 7.75 -14.78 -9.14
N GLU A 132 7.43 -15.43 -8.02
CA GLU A 132 6.26 -16.31 -7.91
C GLU A 132 4.96 -15.55 -7.68
N ASN A 133 5.03 -14.26 -7.31
CA ASN A 133 3.83 -13.47 -7.06
C ASN A 133 3.27 -12.88 -8.35
N ILE A 134 2.63 -13.74 -9.15
CA ILE A 134 2.10 -13.36 -10.46
C ILE A 134 1.01 -12.28 -10.38
N PRO A 135 0.04 -12.33 -9.45
CA PRO A 135 -0.96 -11.27 -9.35
C PRO A 135 -0.35 -9.89 -9.09
N ALA A 136 0.68 -9.80 -8.25
CA ALA A 136 1.37 -8.55 -7.97
C ALA A 136 2.09 -8.03 -9.22
N GLN A 137 2.79 -8.91 -9.93
CA GLN A 137 3.49 -8.53 -11.18
C GLN A 137 2.51 -7.98 -12.21
N ARG A 138 1.35 -8.60 -12.37
CA ARG A 138 0.31 -8.12 -13.30
C ARG A 138 -0.20 -6.75 -12.92
N LEU A 139 -0.42 -6.51 -11.63
CA LEU A 139 -0.83 -5.20 -11.13
C LEU A 139 0.21 -4.15 -11.49
N PHE A 140 1.49 -4.43 -11.23
CA PHE A 140 2.56 -3.46 -11.45
C PHE A 140 2.77 -3.19 -12.95
N GLU A 141 2.70 -4.20 -13.78
CA GLU A 141 2.76 -4.03 -15.24
C GLU A 141 1.60 -3.15 -15.74
N LYS A 142 0.40 -3.39 -15.23
CA LYS A 142 -0.78 -2.59 -15.56
C LYS A 142 -0.61 -1.11 -15.17
N LEU A 143 0.12 -0.85 -14.09
CA LEU A 143 0.42 0.50 -13.63
C LEU A 143 1.56 1.17 -14.40
N GLY A 144 2.21 0.44 -15.29
CA GLY A 144 3.29 0.97 -16.13
C GLY A 144 4.70 0.68 -15.62
N PHE A 145 4.85 -0.14 -14.58
CA PHE A 145 6.18 -0.56 -14.14
C PHE A 145 6.83 -1.49 -15.15
N ILE A 146 8.12 -1.33 -15.32
CA ILE A 146 8.93 -2.13 -16.23
C ILE A 146 9.88 -2.99 -15.41
N LYS A 147 9.97 -4.26 -15.75
CA LYS A 147 10.86 -5.20 -15.07
C LYS A 147 12.32 -4.90 -15.42
N GLU A 148 13.15 -4.73 -14.39
CA GLU A 148 14.58 -4.40 -14.55
C GLU A 148 15.52 -5.56 -14.18
N GLY A 149 14.99 -6.72 -13.90
CA GLY A 149 15.88 -7.84 -13.59
C GLY A 149 15.46 -8.78 -12.51
#